data_6736e508657b6e44758ce8e4cb88abef
#
_entry.id   6736e508657b6e44758ce8e4cb88abef
#
_cell.length_a   1.000
_cell.length_b   1.000
_cell.length_c   1.000
_cell.angle_alpha   90.00
_cell.angle_beta   90.00
_cell.angle_gamma   90.00
#
_symmetry.space_group_name_H-M   'P 1'
#
loop_
_entity.id
_entity.type
_entity.pdbx_description
1 polymer ?
#
loop_
_entity_poly.entity_id
_entity_poly.type
_entity_poly.pdbx_seq_one_letter_code
_entity_poly.pdbx_strand_id
1 'polypeptide(L)'
;MQKDSESSYYYGGNAPYLEALYEQFLIDPSQVDPYWREQFTSWDNQSGQEQDKPRLIIEESFKNSSFVPYCDAGISEQEMLSSLKKQVGVLRLMYSYRITGSRYANLDPLNRRMNPLPERILRLETYGLSDKDLTRSFSVSAELNPSSQPIALSEIIRRLQKTYCNTIGVEYMHIIQNEERHWVRDRFESELSTPNFDCATKKTILKKLTAAETFEHYLHTKFTGQKRFSLEGGESLIPALDYLINEAALVGVETIVIGMAHRGRLNVLTLSLIHISEPTRQEAI
;
A
#
# COMPACT_ATOMS: atom_id res chain seq x y z
N MET A 1 -5.73 -30.48 35.99
CA MET A 1 -4.48 -31.23 36.22
C MET A 1 -4.58 -32.76 35.93
N GLN A 2 -5.56 -33.21 35.14
CA GLN A 2 -5.68 -34.66 34.79
C GLN A 2 -5.45 -34.94 33.28
N LYS A 3 -5.23 -33.91 32.44
CA LYS A 3 -4.96 -34.09 31.01
C LYS A 3 -3.48 -34.18 30.61
N ASP A 4 -2.56 -33.85 31.52
CA ASP A 4 -1.12 -33.81 31.21
C ASP A 4 -0.41 -35.13 31.46
N SER A 5 -1.03 -36.13 32.11
CA SER A 5 -0.39 -37.41 32.36
C SER A 5 -0.52 -38.43 31.21
N GLU A 6 -1.49 -38.25 30.33
CA GLU A 6 -1.68 -39.16 29.17
C GLU A 6 -0.77 -38.79 27.97
N SER A 7 -0.23 -37.59 27.91
CA SER A 7 0.66 -37.16 26.83
C SER A 7 2.15 -37.55 27.04
N SER A 8 2.51 -38.00 28.23
CA SER A 8 3.90 -38.35 28.57
C SER A 8 4.47 -39.57 27.80
N TYR A 9 3.60 -40.43 27.29
CA TYR A 9 4.01 -41.58 26.48
C TYR A 9 4.49 -41.17 25.07
N TYR A 10 4.13 -39.99 24.61
CA TYR A 10 4.41 -39.54 23.26
C TYR A 10 5.71 -38.74 23.14
N TYR A 11 6.34 -38.37 24.25
CA TYR A 11 7.55 -37.59 24.30
C TYR A 11 8.73 -38.37 24.89
N GLY A 12 9.91 -38.22 24.28
CA GLY A 12 11.15 -38.84 24.74
C GLY A 12 11.65 -39.96 23.85
N GLY A 13 12.32 -40.95 24.40
CA GLY A 13 12.98 -42.03 23.66
C GLY A 13 12.06 -42.92 22.82
N ASN A 14 10.75 -42.84 22.99
CA ASN A 14 9.77 -43.66 22.27
C ASN A 14 9.23 -42.97 20.98
N ALA A 15 9.51 -41.70 20.75
CA ALA A 15 9.00 -40.99 19.59
C ALA A 15 9.34 -41.67 18.26
N PRO A 16 10.58 -42.13 17.99
CA PRO A 16 10.90 -42.79 16.72
C PRO A 16 10.13 -44.11 16.53
N TYR A 17 9.84 -44.84 17.62
CA TYR A 17 9.06 -46.04 17.56
C TYR A 17 7.60 -45.79 17.23
N LEU A 18 7.03 -44.75 17.83
CA LEU A 18 5.65 -44.34 17.56
C LEU A 18 5.47 -43.79 16.16
N GLU A 19 6.43 -43.02 15.67
CA GLU A 19 6.46 -42.58 14.28
C GLU A 19 6.49 -43.77 13.31
N ALA A 20 7.32 -44.76 13.53
CA ALA A 20 7.38 -45.93 12.68
C ALA A 20 6.07 -46.73 12.71
N LEU A 21 5.42 -46.83 13.87
CA LEU A 21 4.13 -47.51 14.03
C LEU A 21 3.00 -46.77 13.34
N TYR A 22 3.02 -45.42 13.40
CA TYR A 22 2.07 -44.57 12.72
C TYR A 22 2.23 -44.65 11.18
N GLU A 23 3.44 -44.66 10.68
CA GLU A 23 3.74 -44.92 9.27
C GLU A 23 3.18 -46.23 8.78
N GLN A 24 3.35 -47.32 9.58
CA GLN A 24 2.74 -48.61 9.28
C GLN A 24 1.20 -48.53 9.25
N PHE A 25 0.61 -47.80 10.19
CA PHE A 25 -0.83 -47.59 10.22
C PHE A 25 -1.33 -46.84 8.95
N LEU A 26 -0.61 -45.82 8.48
CA LEU A 26 -0.94 -45.10 7.25
C LEU A 26 -0.84 -45.96 5.99
N ILE A 27 0.05 -46.96 5.97
CA ILE A 27 0.21 -47.87 4.84
C ILE A 27 -0.83 -49.00 4.90
N ASP A 28 -0.96 -49.66 6.03
CA ASP A 28 -1.89 -50.78 6.25
C ASP A 28 -2.34 -50.83 7.72
N PRO A 29 -3.52 -50.29 8.07
CA PRO A 29 -4.03 -50.30 9.43
C PRO A 29 -4.19 -51.69 10.05
N SER A 30 -4.26 -52.75 9.23
CA SER A 30 -4.46 -54.13 9.75
C SER A 30 -3.18 -54.73 10.41
N GLN A 31 -2.01 -54.19 10.09
CA GLN A 31 -0.71 -54.67 10.61
C GLN A 31 -0.36 -54.05 11.97
N VAL A 32 -1.14 -53.11 12.45
CA VAL A 32 -0.89 -52.44 13.73
C VAL A 32 -1.81 -53.02 14.82
N ASP A 33 -1.27 -53.13 16.04
CA ASP A 33 -2.00 -53.60 17.21
C ASP A 33 -3.35 -52.87 17.38
N PRO A 34 -4.44 -53.58 17.76
CA PRO A 34 -5.76 -52.98 17.93
C PRO A 34 -5.82 -51.73 18.81
N TYR A 35 -5.01 -51.71 19.88
CA TYR A 35 -4.91 -50.57 20.78
C TYR A 35 -4.39 -49.31 20.07
N TRP A 36 -3.29 -49.43 19.36
CA TRP A 36 -2.71 -48.30 18.62
C TRP A 36 -3.55 -47.88 17.42
N ARG A 37 -4.24 -48.82 16.79
CA ARG A 37 -5.16 -48.52 15.68
C ARG A 37 -6.30 -47.61 16.13
N GLU A 38 -6.88 -47.89 17.30
CA GLU A 38 -7.96 -47.07 17.86
C GLU A 38 -7.44 -45.67 18.23
N GLN A 39 -6.27 -45.55 18.80
CA GLN A 39 -5.63 -44.25 19.12
C GLN A 39 -5.34 -43.44 17.87
N PHE A 40 -4.73 -44.00 16.86
CA PHE A 40 -4.39 -43.30 15.61
C PHE A 40 -5.65 -42.89 14.83
N THR A 41 -6.67 -43.68 14.81
CA THR A 41 -7.97 -43.34 14.21
C THR A 41 -8.63 -42.16 14.94
N SER A 42 -8.46 -42.09 16.27
CA SER A 42 -9.00 -40.95 17.05
C SER A 42 -8.26 -39.66 16.75
N TRP A 43 -6.96 -39.72 16.46
CA TRP A 43 -6.14 -38.55 16.09
C TRP A 43 -6.53 -38.00 14.71
N ASP A 44 -6.70 -38.91 13.75
CA ASP A 44 -7.10 -38.54 12.38
C ASP A 44 -8.47 -37.84 12.35
N ASN A 45 -9.40 -38.27 13.19
CA ASN A 45 -10.71 -37.64 13.32
C ASN A 45 -10.72 -36.29 14.07
N GLN A 46 -9.69 -36.01 14.89
CA GLN A 46 -9.60 -34.71 15.61
C GLN A 46 -8.91 -33.61 14.81
N SER A 47 -8.09 -33.95 13.83
CA SER A 47 -7.28 -32.98 13.10
C SER A 47 -8.05 -32.16 12.07
N GLY A 48 -9.26 -32.55 11.66
CA GLY A 48 -10.16 -31.73 10.80
C GLY A 48 -9.54 -31.15 9.50
N GLN A 49 -8.29 -31.52 9.21
CA GLN A 49 -7.50 -31.13 8.04
C GLN A 49 -7.14 -32.37 7.21
N GLU A 50 -6.62 -32.17 6.01
CA GLU A 50 -6.27 -33.22 5.06
C GLU A 50 -5.67 -34.45 5.73
N GLN A 51 -6.16 -35.66 5.34
CA GLN A 51 -5.65 -36.95 5.84
C GLN A 51 -4.14 -37.03 5.66
N ASP A 52 -3.43 -37.41 6.72
CA ASP A 52 -1.98 -37.65 6.68
C ASP A 52 -1.65 -38.73 5.64
N LYS A 53 -0.57 -38.49 4.89
CA LYS A 53 -0.10 -39.42 3.85
C LYS A 53 1.18 -40.13 4.31
N PRO A 54 1.37 -41.40 3.98
CA PRO A 54 2.63 -42.10 4.27
C PRO A 54 3.84 -41.32 3.74
N ARG A 55 4.90 -41.25 4.54
CA ARG A 55 6.14 -40.53 4.21
C ARG A 55 6.75 -40.96 2.87
N LEU A 56 6.67 -42.24 2.55
CA LEU A 56 7.14 -42.79 1.27
C LEU A 56 6.41 -42.14 0.09
N ILE A 57 5.10 -41.90 0.18
CA ILE A 57 4.33 -41.27 -0.88
C ILE A 57 4.73 -39.79 -1.01
N ILE A 58 4.98 -39.11 0.12
CA ILE A 58 5.47 -37.75 0.14
C ILE A 58 6.87 -37.68 -0.47
N GLU A 59 7.79 -38.56 -0.07
CA GLU A 59 9.14 -38.60 -0.63
C GLU A 59 9.15 -38.93 -2.12
N GLU A 60 8.30 -39.84 -2.58
CA GLU A 60 8.13 -40.13 -4.02
C GLU A 60 7.51 -38.91 -4.75
N SER A 61 6.58 -38.23 -4.14
CA SER A 61 6.03 -36.99 -4.72
C SER A 61 7.11 -35.90 -4.84
N PHE A 62 8.02 -35.79 -3.89
CA PHE A 62 9.17 -34.88 -3.97
C PHE A 62 10.23 -35.35 -4.98
N LYS A 63 10.50 -36.66 -5.10
CA LYS A 63 11.38 -37.20 -6.13
C LYS A 63 10.82 -37.11 -7.52
N ASN A 64 9.49 -37.23 -7.65
CA ASN A 64 8.76 -37.11 -8.92
C ASN A 64 8.28 -35.68 -9.22
N SER A 65 8.15 -34.83 -8.20
CA SER A 65 8.15 -33.40 -8.40
C SER A 65 9.58 -33.00 -8.74
N SER A 66 9.95 -33.19 -10.01
CA SER A 66 10.97 -32.32 -10.54
C SER A 66 10.54 -30.91 -10.15
N PHE A 67 11.27 -30.29 -9.26
CA PHE A 67 11.27 -28.85 -9.08
C PHE A 67 11.87 -28.32 -10.39
N VAL A 68 11.05 -28.41 -11.42
CA VAL A 68 11.27 -27.63 -12.63
C VAL A 68 10.92 -26.24 -12.15
N PRO A 69 11.89 -25.33 -11.95
CA PRO A 69 11.56 -23.94 -11.98
C PRO A 69 10.75 -23.82 -13.26
N TYR A 70 9.60 -23.17 -13.23
CA TYR A 70 8.72 -22.96 -14.38
C TYR A 70 9.52 -22.23 -15.46
N CYS A 71 10.38 -22.98 -16.13
CA CYS A 71 11.18 -22.62 -17.25
C CYS A 71 10.46 -23.28 -18.42
N ASP A 72 9.77 -22.46 -19.17
CA ASP A 72 9.36 -22.82 -20.51
C ASP A 72 10.56 -23.53 -21.18
N ALA A 73 10.35 -24.76 -21.64
CA ALA A 73 11.42 -25.60 -22.15
C ALA A 73 12.09 -24.89 -23.35
N GLY A 74 13.20 -24.21 -23.13
CA GLY A 74 13.91 -23.47 -24.14
C GLY A 74 14.69 -22.24 -23.67
N ILE A 75 14.48 -21.77 -22.44
CA ILE A 75 15.20 -20.58 -21.93
C ILE A 75 16.52 -21.03 -21.30
N SER A 76 17.64 -20.51 -21.75
CA SER A 76 18.95 -20.80 -21.16
C SER A 76 19.05 -20.20 -19.75
N GLU A 77 19.85 -20.82 -18.87
CA GLU A 77 20.08 -20.30 -17.51
C GLU A 77 20.54 -18.84 -17.52
N GLN A 78 21.34 -18.47 -18.50
CA GLN A 78 21.82 -17.09 -18.69
C GLN A 78 20.68 -16.12 -19.03
N GLU A 79 19.74 -16.53 -19.86
CA GLU A 79 18.55 -15.72 -20.21
C GLU A 79 17.61 -15.56 -19.01
N MET A 80 17.42 -16.63 -18.25
CA MET A 80 16.64 -16.58 -17.00
C MET A 80 17.29 -15.61 -16.01
N LEU A 81 18.58 -15.71 -15.78
CA LEU A 81 19.32 -14.82 -14.88
C LEU A 81 19.26 -13.36 -15.36
N SER A 82 19.37 -13.12 -16.67
CA SER A 82 19.25 -11.78 -17.25
C SER A 82 17.85 -11.22 -17.05
N SER A 83 16.82 -12.05 -17.20
CA SER A 83 15.42 -11.69 -16.96
C SER A 83 15.16 -11.30 -15.51
N LEU A 84 15.64 -12.09 -14.56
CA LEU A 84 15.55 -11.80 -13.14
C LEU A 84 16.28 -10.49 -12.78
N LYS A 85 17.48 -10.27 -13.30
CA LYS A 85 18.21 -8.99 -13.09
C LYS A 85 17.38 -7.79 -13.58
N LYS A 86 16.73 -7.89 -14.72
CA LYS A 86 15.85 -6.83 -15.24
C LYS A 86 14.61 -6.64 -14.38
N GLN A 87 13.99 -7.72 -13.92
CA GLN A 87 12.85 -7.64 -13.00
C GLN A 87 13.23 -6.90 -11.70
N VAL A 88 14.39 -7.23 -11.13
CA VAL A 88 14.94 -6.50 -9.96
C VAL A 88 15.21 -5.04 -10.30
N GLY A 89 15.74 -4.76 -11.51
CA GLY A 89 15.92 -3.41 -12.00
C GLY A 89 14.63 -2.59 -12.02
N VAL A 90 13.53 -3.16 -12.51
CA VAL A 90 12.21 -2.52 -12.52
C VAL A 90 11.72 -2.24 -11.09
N LEU A 91 11.83 -3.20 -10.17
CA LEU A 91 11.44 -2.98 -8.76
C LEU A 91 12.25 -1.86 -8.11
N ARG A 92 13.55 -1.77 -8.38
CA ARG A 92 14.41 -0.68 -7.88
C ARG A 92 14.04 0.67 -8.51
N LEU A 93 13.69 0.70 -9.79
CA LEU A 93 13.20 1.90 -10.46
C LEU A 93 11.88 2.39 -9.81
N MET A 94 10.92 1.49 -9.58
CA MET A 94 9.66 1.81 -8.87
C MET A 94 9.94 2.40 -7.49
N TYR A 95 10.84 1.78 -6.72
CA TYR A 95 11.25 2.28 -5.41
C TYR A 95 11.86 3.69 -5.47
N SER A 96 12.66 3.97 -6.50
CA SER A 96 13.22 5.30 -6.70
C SER A 96 12.17 6.36 -7.02
N TYR A 97 11.14 6.03 -7.82
CA TYR A 97 10.01 6.93 -8.04
C TYR A 97 9.26 7.24 -6.73
N ARG A 98 9.09 6.24 -5.85
CA ARG A 98 8.45 6.41 -4.55
C ARG A 98 9.21 7.34 -3.60
N ILE A 99 10.54 7.34 -3.67
CA ILE A 99 11.39 8.19 -2.82
C ILE A 99 11.61 9.58 -3.42
N THR A 100 11.84 9.67 -4.71
CA THR A 100 12.35 10.91 -5.32
C THR A 100 11.37 11.55 -6.30
N GLY A 101 10.29 10.86 -6.65
CA GLY A 101 9.32 11.33 -7.66
C GLY A 101 8.72 12.69 -7.35
N SER A 102 8.44 12.98 -6.06
CA SER A 102 7.91 14.28 -5.62
C SER A 102 8.77 15.47 -6.03
N ARG A 103 10.10 15.28 -6.15
CA ARG A 103 11.03 16.33 -6.59
C ARG A 103 10.85 16.74 -8.06
N TYR A 104 10.22 15.85 -8.85
CA TYR A 104 9.94 16.05 -10.27
C TYR A 104 8.48 16.40 -10.53
N ALA A 105 7.67 16.46 -9.48
CA ALA A 105 6.29 16.87 -9.58
C ALA A 105 6.19 18.35 -9.98
N ASN A 106 5.23 18.63 -10.86
CA ASN A 106 4.95 19.98 -11.31
C ASN A 106 4.11 20.72 -10.25
N LEU A 107 4.78 21.22 -9.22
CA LEU A 107 4.17 21.92 -8.08
C LEU A 107 4.26 23.45 -8.20
N ASP A 108 4.86 23.96 -9.27
CA ASP A 108 5.05 25.40 -9.48
C ASP A 108 4.07 25.90 -10.55
N PRO A 109 2.93 26.51 -10.16
CA PRO A 109 1.95 27.03 -11.12
C PRO A 109 2.48 28.20 -11.95
N LEU A 110 3.58 28.83 -11.51
CA LEU A 110 4.20 29.96 -12.21
C LEU A 110 5.32 29.53 -13.16
N ASN A 111 5.61 28.24 -13.25
CA ASN A 111 6.68 27.65 -14.08
C ASN A 111 8.06 28.33 -13.91
N ARG A 112 8.36 28.82 -12.71
CA ARG A 112 9.63 29.46 -12.39
C ARG A 112 10.77 28.48 -12.19
N ARG A 113 10.43 27.24 -11.81
CA ARG A 113 11.39 26.14 -11.72
C ARG A 113 11.52 25.52 -13.10
N MET A 114 12.72 25.60 -13.68
CA MET A 114 13.08 24.67 -14.75
C MET A 114 12.98 23.27 -14.13
N ASN A 115 12.15 22.42 -14.71
CA ASN A 115 12.14 21.00 -14.34
C ASN A 115 13.58 20.52 -14.42
N PRO A 116 14.20 20.07 -13.33
CA PRO A 116 15.53 19.54 -13.42
C PRO A 116 15.51 18.41 -14.45
N LEU A 117 16.50 18.36 -15.34
CA LEU A 117 16.72 17.20 -16.19
C LEU A 117 16.60 15.96 -15.31
N PRO A 118 15.94 14.89 -15.77
CA PRO A 118 15.76 13.70 -14.94
C PRO A 118 17.10 13.31 -14.34
N GLU A 119 17.18 13.41 -13.04
CA GLU A 119 18.40 13.02 -12.32
C GLU A 119 18.74 11.60 -12.73
N ARG A 120 20.00 11.27 -12.69
CA ARG A 120 20.52 9.94 -13.02
C ARG A 120 19.74 8.81 -12.32
N ILE A 121 19.12 9.12 -11.18
CA ILE A 121 18.30 8.21 -10.38
C ILE A 121 17.06 7.69 -11.12
N LEU A 122 16.46 8.44 -12.03
CA LEU A 122 15.26 8.00 -12.78
C LEU A 122 15.59 7.49 -14.20
N ARG A 123 16.86 7.40 -14.56
CA ARG A 123 17.27 6.87 -15.86
C ARG A 123 17.28 5.35 -15.87
N LEU A 124 16.83 4.75 -16.95
CA LEU A 124 16.73 3.30 -17.11
C LEU A 124 18.07 2.60 -16.96
N GLU A 125 19.14 3.20 -17.50
CA GLU A 125 20.50 2.63 -17.50
C GLU A 125 21.00 2.41 -16.07
N THR A 126 20.59 3.25 -15.12
CA THR A 126 20.97 3.12 -13.69
C THR A 126 20.50 1.78 -13.10
N TYR A 127 19.47 1.19 -13.69
CA TYR A 127 18.86 -0.06 -13.23
C TYR A 127 19.15 -1.25 -14.15
N GLY A 128 20.08 -1.09 -15.10
CA GLY A 128 20.39 -2.13 -16.09
C GLY A 128 19.27 -2.37 -17.09
N LEU A 129 18.41 -1.37 -17.27
CA LEU A 129 17.33 -1.35 -18.27
C LEU A 129 17.73 -0.46 -19.44
N SER A 130 17.13 -0.69 -20.60
CA SER A 130 17.37 0.07 -21.83
C SER A 130 16.06 0.37 -22.54
N ASP A 131 16.11 1.24 -23.54
CA ASP A 131 14.94 1.55 -24.38
C ASP A 131 14.34 0.31 -25.05
N LYS A 132 15.16 -0.72 -25.32
CA LYS A 132 14.72 -2.00 -25.89
C LYS A 132 13.81 -2.77 -24.91
N ASP A 133 13.90 -2.49 -23.62
CA ASP A 133 13.07 -3.14 -22.59
C ASP A 133 11.71 -2.46 -22.41
N LEU A 134 11.45 -1.30 -23.02
CA LEU A 134 10.21 -0.54 -22.88
C LEU A 134 8.96 -1.35 -23.30
N THR A 135 9.09 -2.23 -24.29
CA THR A 135 8.01 -3.10 -24.76
C THR A 135 7.93 -4.41 -24.00
N ARG A 136 8.93 -4.73 -23.19
CA ARG A 136 8.98 -5.95 -22.41
C ARG A 136 8.01 -5.86 -21.23
N SER A 137 7.31 -6.96 -20.93
CA SER A 137 6.39 -7.05 -19.81
C SER A 137 7.10 -7.50 -18.52
N PHE A 138 6.71 -6.88 -17.40
CA PHE A 138 7.23 -7.15 -16.08
C PHE A 138 6.08 -7.31 -15.08
N SER A 139 6.30 -8.13 -14.05
CA SER A 139 5.36 -8.26 -12.94
C SER A 139 5.52 -7.09 -11.98
N VAL A 140 4.39 -6.50 -11.60
CA VAL A 140 4.32 -5.40 -10.64
C VAL A 140 3.25 -5.68 -9.59
N SER A 141 3.25 -4.89 -8.51
CA SER A 141 2.26 -5.02 -7.45
C SER A 141 0.84 -4.77 -7.96
N ALA A 142 -0.14 -5.42 -7.31
CA ALA A 142 -1.56 -5.32 -7.70
C ALA A 142 -2.10 -3.88 -7.61
N GLU A 143 -1.55 -3.06 -6.72
CA GLU A 143 -1.96 -1.67 -6.53
C GLU A 143 -1.61 -0.82 -7.76
N LEU A 144 -0.41 -1.01 -8.30
CA LEU A 144 0.00 -0.33 -9.54
C LEU A 144 -0.68 -0.93 -10.77
N ASN A 145 -1.03 -2.21 -10.73
CA ASN A 145 -1.75 -2.90 -11.80
C ASN A 145 -2.80 -3.87 -11.24
N PRO A 146 -4.08 -3.45 -11.12
CA PRO A 146 -5.15 -4.27 -10.56
C PRO A 146 -5.40 -5.59 -11.29
N SER A 147 -5.02 -5.70 -12.57
CA SER A 147 -5.19 -6.94 -13.32
C SER A 147 -4.21 -8.04 -12.91
N SER A 148 -3.18 -7.71 -12.14
CA SER A 148 -2.09 -8.62 -11.72
C SER A 148 -1.35 -9.30 -12.88
N GLN A 149 -1.66 -8.95 -14.12
CA GLN A 149 -0.96 -9.45 -15.30
C GLN A 149 0.33 -8.66 -15.54
N PRO A 150 1.37 -9.26 -16.10
CA PRO A 150 2.58 -8.52 -16.48
C PRO A 150 2.24 -7.38 -17.46
N ILE A 151 2.76 -6.19 -17.22
CA ILE A 151 2.57 -5.01 -18.07
C ILE A 151 3.88 -4.50 -18.63
N ALA A 152 3.83 -3.81 -19.77
CA ALA A 152 5.00 -3.27 -20.42
C ALA A 152 5.72 -2.23 -19.55
N LEU A 153 7.06 -2.19 -19.60
CA LEU A 153 7.87 -1.21 -18.85
C LEU A 153 7.45 0.23 -19.15
N SER A 154 7.12 0.56 -20.39
CA SER A 154 6.62 1.88 -20.77
C SER A 154 5.35 2.27 -20.01
N GLU A 155 4.43 1.33 -19.80
CA GLU A 155 3.21 1.56 -19.05
C GLU A 155 3.49 1.70 -17.54
N ILE A 156 4.41 0.91 -17.01
CA ILE A 156 4.88 1.05 -15.61
C ILE A 156 5.41 2.46 -15.38
N ILE A 157 6.30 2.92 -16.24
CA ILE A 157 6.90 4.27 -16.16
C ILE A 157 5.81 5.34 -16.27
N ARG A 158 4.89 5.20 -17.23
CA ARG A 158 3.77 6.14 -17.40
C ARG A 158 2.91 6.23 -16.13
N ARG A 159 2.60 5.11 -15.50
CA ARG A 159 1.83 5.09 -14.24
C ARG A 159 2.61 5.74 -13.11
N LEU A 160 3.89 5.42 -12.94
CA LEU A 160 4.74 6.01 -11.92
C LEU A 160 4.90 7.52 -12.09
N GLN A 161 5.13 7.98 -13.32
CA GLN A 161 5.22 9.42 -13.63
C GLN A 161 3.90 10.13 -13.33
N LYS A 162 2.77 9.53 -13.70
CA LYS A 162 1.45 10.09 -13.41
C LYS A 162 1.18 10.16 -11.91
N THR A 163 1.60 9.16 -11.14
CA THR A 163 1.39 9.10 -9.70
C THR A 163 2.30 10.06 -8.94
N TYR A 164 3.60 10.09 -9.27
CA TYR A 164 4.61 10.74 -8.44
C TYR A 164 5.20 12.02 -9.02
N CYS A 165 5.09 12.24 -10.33
CA CYS A 165 5.73 13.37 -11.03
C CYS A 165 4.72 14.33 -11.69
N ASN A 166 3.43 14.17 -11.42
CA ASN A 166 2.40 15.05 -11.98
C ASN A 166 2.21 16.30 -11.09
N THR A 167 0.98 16.73 -10.86
CA THR A 167 0.64 17.97 -10.12
C THR A 167 0.52 17.75 -8.60
N ILE A 168 0.71 16.55 -8.11
CA ILE A 168 0.71 16.20 -6.69
C ILE A 168 2.08 15.62 -6.31
N GLY A 169 2.74 16.21 -5.31
CA GLY A 169 3.95 15.66 -4.70
C GLY A 169 3.59 14.79 -3.51
N VAL A 170 4.06 13.54 -3.52
CA VAL A 170 3.77 12.55 -2.48
C VAL A 170 5.05 12.13 -1.79
N GLU A 171 5.12 12.31 -0.47
CA GLU A 171 6.26 11.93 0.36
C GLU A 171 5.75 11.10 1.56
N TYR A 172 5.95 9.79 1.53
CA TYR A 172 5.48 8.87 2.58
C TYR A 172 6.51 7.81 2.97
N MET A 173 7.63 7.72 2.26
CA MET A 173 8.64 6.68 2.48
C MET A 173 9.37 6.81 3.82
N HIS A 174 9.18 7.93 4.54
CA HIS A 174 9.70 8.16 5.89
C HIS A 174 8.82 7.50 6.98
N ILE A 175 7.62 7.04 6.65
CA ILE A 175 6.72 6.36 7.59
C ILE A 175 7.36 5.02 7.99
N ILE A 176 7.56 4.82 9.29
CA ILE A 176 8.25 3.64 9.83
C ILE A 176 7.35 2.41 9.82
N GLN A 177 6.08 2.57 10.19
CA GLN A 177 5.10 1.49 10.20
C GLN A 177 4.80 1.03 8.77
N ASN A 178 5.06 -0.24 8.51
CA ASN A 178 4.88 -0.81 7.17
C ASN A 178 3.42 -0.76 6.70
N GLU A 179 2.48 -1.04 7.58
CA GLU A 179 1.05 -1.05 7.27
C GLU A 179 0.56 0.33 6.84
N GLU A 180 0.90 1.38 7.59
CA GLU A 180 0.56 2.76 7.24
C GLU A 180 1.20 3.18 5.92
N ARG A 181 2.50 2.87 5.75
CA ARG A 181 3.23 3.19 4.52
C ARG A 181 2.65 2.48 3.30
N HIS A 182 2.24 1.21 3.45
CA HIS A 182 1.59 0.46 2.38
C HIS A 182 0.21 1.04 2.08
N TRP A 183 -0.58 1.38 3.09
CA TRP A 183 -1.89 2.00 2.91
C TRP A 183 -1.80 3.30 2.10
N VAL A 184 -0.85 4.20 2.44
CA VAL A 184 -0.63 5.44 1.69
C VAL A 184 -0.22 5.15 0.24
N ARG A 185 0.75 4.24 0.04
CA ARG A 185 1.18 3.81 -1.30
C ARG A 185 0.02 3.34 -2.15
N ASP A 186 -0.75 2.42 -1.60
CA ASP A 186 -1.82 1.73 -2.32
C ASP A 186 -2.92 2.72 -2.73
N ARG A 187 -3.20 3.68 -1.86
CA ARG A 187 -4.17 4.75 -2.15
C ARG A 187 -3.72 5.64 -3.31
N PHE A 188 -2.45 6.04 -3.36
CA PHE A 188 -1.95 6.89 -4.43
C PHE A 188 -1.72 6.13 -5.75
N GLU A 189 -1.21 4.90 -5.68
CA GLU A 189 -0.93 4.09 -6.87
C GLU A 189 -2.20 3.58 -7.54
N SER A 190 -3.24 3.22 -6.79
CA SER A 190 -4.51 2.75 -7.35
C SER A 190 -5.25 3.84 -8.14
N GLU A 191 -5.23 5.08 -7.66
CA GLU A 191 -5.89 6.22 -8.31
C GLU A 191 -4.94 7.01 -9.23
N LEU A 192 -3.66 6.61 -9.32
CA LEU A 192 -2.60 7.30 -10.06
C LEU A 192 -2.53 8.80 -9.70
N SER A 193 -2.71 9.14 -8.43
CA SER A 193 -2.79 10.51 -7.90
C SER A 193 -3.74 11.41 -8.71
N THR A 194 -4.80 10.84 -9.28
CA THR A 194 -5.78 11.56 -10.09
C THR A 194 -7.18 11.31 -9.54
N PRO A 195 -7.61 12.06 -8.53
CA PRO A 195 -8.92 11.87 -7.93
C PRO A 195 -10.02 12.11 -8.96
N ASN A 196 -11.00 11.22 -9.01
CA ASN A 196 -12.15 11.34 -9.90
C ASN A 196 -13.34 11.92 -9.13
N PHE A 197 -13.31 13.25 -8.90
CA PHE A 197 -14.43 13.95 -8.27
C PHE A 197 -15.64 14.00 -9.19
N ASP A 198 -16.82 13.78 -8.64
CA ASP A 198 -18.08 14.00 -9.31
C ASP A 198 -18.36 15.51 -9.52
N CYS A 199 -19.41 15.83 -10.28
CA CYS A 199 -19.77 17.20 -10.58
C CYS A 199 -20.21 17.99 -9.33
N ALA A 200 -20.86 17.34 -8.36
CA ALA A 200 -21.32 17.98 -7.13
C ALA A 200 -20.13 18.38 -6.25
N THR A 201 -19.19 17.48 -6.06
CA THR A 201 -17.93 17.72 -5.31
C THR A 201 -17.13 18.85 -5.97
N LYS A 202 -16.97 18.84 -7.30
CA LYS A 202 -16.26 19.91 -8.03
C LYS A 202 -16.92 21.28 -7.82
N LYS A 203 -18.26 21.35 -7.84
CA LYS A 203 -18.99 22.59 -7.55
C LYS A 203 -18.79 23.05 -6.11
N THR A 204 -18.78 22.14 -5.15
CA THR A 204 -18.52 22.45 -3.74
C THR A 204 -17.11 23.00 -3.56
N ILE A 205 -16.11 22.37 -4.16
CA ILE A 205 -14.73 22.86 -4.14
C ILE A 205 -14.65 24.27 -4.73
N LEU A 206 -15.24 24.50 -5.91
CA LEU A 206 -15.24 25.80 -6.54
C LEU A 206 -15.93 26.86 -5.67
N LYS A 207 -17.10 26.54 -5.07
CA LYS A 207 -17.80 27.44 -4.15
C LYS A 207 -16.93 27.86 -2.96
N LYS A 208 -16.22 26.89 -2.36
CA LYS A 208 -15.33 27.13 -1.21
C LYS A 208 -14.11 27.96 -1.61
N LEU A 209 -13.50 27.70 -2.77
CA LEU A 209 -12.40 28.49 -3.30
C LEU A 209 -12.85 29.96 -3.55
N THR A 210 -13.98 30.13 -4.22
CA THR A 210 -14.54 31.47 -4.48
C THR A 210 -14.87 32.22 -3.17
N ALA A 211 -15.40 31.53 -2.17
CA ALA A 211 -15.68 32.12 -0.87
C ALA A 211 -14.39 32.58 -0.17
N ALA A 212 -13.33 31.77 -0.22
CA ALA A 212 -12.03 32.08 0.37
C ALA A 212 -11.42 33.35 -0.28
N GLU A 213 -11.40 33.39 -1.59
CA GLU A 213 -10.89 34.56 -2.35
C GLU A 213 -11.74 35.82 -2.12
N THR A 214 -13.07 35.72 -2.19
CA THR A 214 -13.97 36.83 -1.96
C THR A 214 -13.81 37.38 -0.54
N PHE A 215 -13.63 36.56 0.45
CA PHE A 215 -13.40 36.96 1.83
C PHE A 215 -12.08 37.74 1.98
N GLU A 216 -11.00 37.30 1.37
CA GLU A 216 -9.73 38.02 1.36
C GLU A 216 -9.87 39.39 0.67
N HIS A 217 -10.55 39.45 -0.46
CA HIS A 217 -10.85 40.69 -1.15
C HIS A 217 -11.68 41.66 -0.30
N TYR A 218 -12.72 41.16 0.37
CA TYR A 218 -13.52 41.95 1.29
C TYR A 218 -12.67 42.53 2.43
N LEU A 219 -11.84 41.72 3.06
CA LEU A 219 -10.96 42.18 4.13
C LEU A 219 -9.96 43.24 3.62
N HIS A 220 -9.46 43.07 2.39
CA HIS A 220 -8.55 44.03 1.78
C HIS A 220 -9.21 45.41 1.57
N THR A 221 -10.44 45.42 1.14
CA THR A 221 -11.19 46.64 0.85
C THR A 221 -11.63 47.36 2.12
N LYS A 222 -12.14 46.62 3.12
CA LYS A 222 -12.70 47.18 4.36
C LYS A 222 -11.65 47.56 5.39
N PHE A 223 -10.55 46.87 5.44
CA PHE A 223 -9.51 47.03 6.48
C PHE A 223 -8.17 47.38 5.84
N THR A 224 -8.18 48.39 4.99
CA THR A 224 -6.98 48.90 4.29
C THR A 224 -5.93 49.35 5.29
N GLY A 225 -4.68 48.88 5.13
CA GLY A 225 -3.55 49.25 5.99
C GLY A 225 -3.41 48.42 7.27
N GLN A 226 -4.34 47.56 7.63
CA GLN A 226 -4.16 46.65 8.74
C GLN A 226 -3.23 45.47 8.37
N LYS A 227 -2.31 45.13 9.25
CA LYS A 227 -1.50 43.94 9.07
C LYS A 227 -2.36 42.71 9.19
N ARG A 228 -2.52 42.00 8.08
CA ARG A 228 -3.18 40.72 8.06
C ARG A 228 -2.30 39.70 7.31
N PHE A 229 -2.39 38.45 7.71
CA PHE A 229 -1.73 37.37 7.05
C PHE A 229 -2.75 36.66 6.16
N SER A 230 -2.86 37.12 4.90
CA SER A 230 -3.85 36.57 3.97
C SER A 230 -3.56 35.13 3.55
N LEU A 231 -4.62 34.44 3.11
CA LEU A 231 -4.53 33.07 2.61
C LEU A 231 -4.12 33.01 1.12
N GLU A 232 -3.91 34.15 0.47
CA GLU A 232 -3.58 34.21 -0.96
C GLU A 232 -2.46 33.25 -1.35
N GLY A 233 -2.73 32.38 -2.36
CA GLY A 233 -1.88 31.28 -2.79
C GLY A 233 -2.06 29.98 -2.01
N GLY A 234 -2.95 29.96 -1.01
CA GLY A 234 -3.27 28.77 -0.19
C GLY A 234 -4.77 28.51 -0.07
N GLU A 235 -5.59 29.03 -0.96
CA GLU A 235 -7.07 28.98 -0.91
C GLU A 235 -7.59 27.54 -0.92
N SER A 236 -6.86 26.60 -1.50
CA SER A 236 -7.19 25.17 -1.51
C SER A 236 -7.22 24.53 -0.12
N LEU A 237 -6.64 25.18 0.90
CA LEU A 237 -6.71 24.74 2.29
C LEU A 237 -8.17 24.73 2.80
N ILE A 238 -9.00 25.68 2.37
CA ILE A 238 -10.39 25.78 2.83
C ILE A 238 -11.24 24.58 2.40
N PRO A 239 -11.35 24.22 1.11
CA PRO A 239 -12.07 23.03 0.71
C PRO A 239 -11.42 21.73 1.23
N ALA A 240 -10.10 21.68 1.41
CA ALA A 240 -9.42 20.51 1.95
C ALA A 240 -9.79 20.28 3.42
N LEU A 241 -9.79 21.29 4.26
CA LEU A 241 -10.21 21.19 5.66
C LEU A 241 -11.70 20.85 5.79
N ASP A 242 -12.56 21.48 5.00
CA ASP A 242 -13.98 21.21 4.98
C ASP A 242 -14.25 19.74 4.64
N TYR A 243 -13.59 19.20 3.61
CA TYR A 243 -13.71 17.81 3.23
C TYR A 243 -13.16 16.87 4.31
N LEU A 244 -11.98 17.17 4.86
CA LEU A 244 -11.36 16.36 5.92
C LEU A 244 -12.25 16.28 7.16
N ILE A 245 -12.83 17.39 7.61
CA ILE A 245 -13.71 17.43 8.81
C ILE A 245 -14.97 16.60 8.56
N ASN A 246 -15.59 16.73 7.39
CA ASN A 246 -16.78 15.98 7.04
C ASN A 246 -16.50 14.46 6.98
N GLU A 247 -15.42 14.05 6.32
CA GLU A 247 -15.04 12.63 6.24
C GLU A 247 -14.66 12.07 7.61
N ALA A 248 -13.93 12.84 8.43
CA ALA A 248 -13.58 12.44 9.79
C ALA A 248 -14.82 12.19 10.65
N ALA A 249 -15.85 13.06 10.54
CA ALA A 249 -17.10 12.89 11.25
C ALA A 249 -17.85 11.63 10.80
N LEU A 250 -17.83 11.29 9.50
CA LEU A 250 -18.47 10.08 8.97
C LEU A 250 -17.83 8.79 9.49
N VAL A 251 -16.54 8.80 9.80
CA VAL A 251 -15.84 7.65 10.40
C VAL A 251 -15.84 7.66 11.93
N GLY A 252 -16.61 8.57 12.56
CA GLY A 252 -16.81 8.59 14.02
C GLY A 252 -15.74 9.35 14.81
N VAL A 253 -14.98 10.25 14.19
CA VAL A 253 -14.04 11.14 14.92
C VAL A 253 -14.86 12.19 15.66
N GLU A 254 -14.74 12.24 17.00
CA GLU A 254 -15.48 13.15 17.86
C GLU A 254 -14.74 14.47 18.09
N THR A 255 -13.41 14.47 18.02
CA THR A 255 -12.61 15.66 18.32
C THR A 255 -11.49 15.82 17.30
N ILE A 256 -11.38 17.03 16.74
CA ILE A 256 -10.29 17.43 15.85
C ILE A 256 -9.54 18.60 16.48
N VAL A 257 -8.22 18.48 16.63
CA VAL A 257 -7.34 19.55 17.12
C VAL A 257 -6.58 20.14 15.92
N ILE A 258 -6.79 21.44 15.65
CA ILE A 258 -6.15 22.11 14.53
C ILE A 258 -5.08 23.07 15.06
N GLY A 259 -3.82 22.78 14.75
CA GLY A 259 -2.70 23.68 14.95
C GLY A 259 -2.39 24.42 13.65
N MET A 260 -2.38 25.75 13.66
CA MET A 260 -2.07 26.53 12.48
C MET A 260 -1.16 27.72 12.79
N ALA A 261 -0.35 28.10 11.79
CA ALA A 261 0.40 29.35 11.82
C ALA A 261 -0.55 30.55 11.61
N HIS A 262 -0.01 31.73 11.55
CA HIS A 262 -0.78 32.98 11.38
C HIS A 262 -1.37 33.17 9.99
N ARG A 263 -0.78 32.57 8.94
CA ARG A 263 -1.22 32.74 7.55
C ARG A 263 -2.62 32.16 7.30
N GLY A 264 -3.53 32.98 6.84
CA GLY A 264 -4.89 32.59 6.53
C GLY A 264 -5.77 32.25 7.73
N ARG A 265 -5.30 32.47 8.97
CA ARG A 265 -6.04 32.10 10.18
C ARG A 265 -7.46 32.63 10.21
N LEU A 266 -7.69 33.87 9.81
CA LEU A 266 -9.03 34.48 9.79
C LEU A 266 -9.96 33.78 8.80
N ASN A 267 -9.44 33.45 7.62
CA ASN A 267 -10.19 32.75 6.58
C ASN A 267 -10.59 31.36 7.04
N VAL A 268 -9.63 30.58 7.60
CA VAL A 268 -9.88 29.24 8.14
C VAL A 268 -10.93 29.27 9.25
N LEU A 269 -10.81 30.19 10.21
CA LEU A 269 -11.77 30.30 11.31
C LEU A 269 -13.18 30.67 10.81
N THR A 270 -13.27 31.57 9.85
CA THR A 270 -14.55 32.06 9.35
C THR A 270 -15.25 31.08 8.41
N LEU A 271 -14.53 30.44 7.50
CA LEU A 271 -15.14 29.63 6.44
C LEU A 271 -15.15 28.10 6.73
N SER A 272 -14.27 27.63 7.60
CA SER A 272 -14.20 26.19 7.88
C SER A 272 -14.67 25.82 9.29
N LEU A 273 -14.48 26.71 10.28
CA LEU A 273 -14.70 26.36 11.69
C LEU A 273 -15.83 27.11 12.37
N ILE A 274 -16.35 28.19 11.78
CA ILE A 274 -17.35 29.04 12.46
C ILE A 274 -18.64 28.28 12.81
N HIS A 275 -19.07 27.38 11.92
CA HIS A 275 -20.29 26.61 12.14
C HIS A 275 -20.11 25.48 13.18
N ILE A 276 -18.87 25.15 13.52
CA ILE A 276 -18.50 24.08 14.45
C ILE A 276 -18.17 24.65 15.83
N SER A 277 -17.51 25.83 15.89
CA SER A 277 -17.03 26.41 17.15
C SER A 277 -18.01 27.41 17.79
N GLU A 278 -18.89 28.02 17.03
CA GLU A 278 -19.87 29.01 17.55
C GLU A 278 -20.92 28.42 18.52
N PRO A 279 -21.48 27.20 18.31
CA PRO A 279 -22.44 26.63 19.25
C PRO A 279 -21.86 26.46 20.67
N THR A 280 -20.57 26.10 20.79
CA THR A 280 -19.90 25.94 22.08
C THR A 280 -19.55 27.25 22.76
N ARG A 281 -19.43 28.35 22.03
CA ARG A 281 -19.12 29.66 22.59
C ARG A 281 -20.36 30.34 23.18
N GLN A 282 -21.54 30.03 22.69
CA GLN A 282 -22.81 30.56 23.21
C GLN A 282 -23.25 29.89 24.51
N GLU A 283 -22.79 28.68 24.80
CA GLU A 283 -23.09 27.99 26.09
C GLU A 283 -22.15 28.42 27.23
N ALA A 284 -21.10 29.18 26.97
CA ALA A 284 -20.08 29.60 27.94
C ALA A 284 -20.26 31.07 28.42
N ILE A 285 -21.35 31.75 28.10
CA ILE A 285 -21.78 33.06 28.60
C ILE A 285 -23.09 32.88 29.38
#